data_3aa397fd0e3e40be003846de3c22ef94
#
_entry.id   3aa397fd0e3e40be003846de3c22ef94
#
_cell.length_a   1.000
_cell.length_b   1.000
_cell.length_c   1.000
_cell.angle_alpha   90.00
_cell.angle_beta   90.00
_cell.angle_gamma   90.00
#
_symmetry.space_group_name_H-M   'P 1'
#
loop_
_entity.id
_entity.type
_entity.pdbx_description
1 polymer ?
#
loop_
_entity_poly.entity_id
_entity_poly.type
_entity_poly.pdbx_seq_one_letter_code
_entity_poly.pdbx_strand_id
1 'polypeptide(L)' 'MVYRLYLIKDGKEIYYGSSTYIDYTSELIDDYVRTNGDSGDNFSFKIEVSVR' A
#
# COMPACT_ATOMS: atom_id res chain seq x y z
N MET A 1 -12.44 -11.17 5.78
CA MET A 1 -12.06 -9.76 5.74
C MET A 1 -10.93 -9.59 4.74
N VAL A 2 -11.03 -8.58 3.90
CA VAL A 2 -10.04 -8.34 2.86
C VAL A 2 -9.45 -6.95 3.05
N TYR A 3 -8.14 -6.86 2.97
CA TYR A 3 -7.41 -5.60 3.07
C TYR A 3 -6.90 -5.25 1.69
N ARG A 4 -7.32 -4.10 1.17
CA ARG A 4 -6.86 -3.60 -0.12
C ARG A 4 -5.91 -2.45 0.11
N LEU A 5 -4.75 -2.53 -0.51
CA LEU A 5 -3.70 -1.53 -0.37
C LEU A 5 -3.65 -0.66 -1.61
N TYR A 6 -3.68 0.65 -1.39
CA TYR A 6 -3.57 1.63 -2.46
C TYR A 6 -2.36 2.51 -2.20
N LEU A 7 -1.60 2.74 -3.24
CA LEU A 7 -0.50 3.69 -3.22
C LEU A 7 -1.04 5.03 -3.72
N ILE A 8 -0.79 6.08 -2.96
CA ILE A 8 -1.19 7.42 -3.35
C ILE A 8 0.07 8.19 -3.72
N LYS A 9 0.18 8.54 -4.99
CA LYS A 9 1.34 9.24 -5.52
C LYS A 9 0.88 10.24 -6.55
N ASP A 10 1.39 11.46 -6.46
CA ASP A 10 1.03 12.55 -7.37
C ASP A 10 -0.47 12.82 -7.42
N GLY A 11 -1.14 12.65 -6.29
CA GLY A 11 -2.58 12.87 -6.19
C GLY A 11 -3.44 11.76 -6.76
N LYS A 12 -2.83 10.63 -7.13
CA LYS A 12 -3.56 9.51 -7.72
C LYS A 12 -3.51 8.30 -6.81
N GLU A 13 -4.65 7.60 -6.73
CA GLU A 13 -4.73 6.32 -6.02
C GLU A 13 -4.50 5.20 -7.01
N ILE A 14 -3.50 4.38 -6.69
CA ILE A 14 -3.14 3.25 -7.54
C ILE A 14 -3.32 1.98 -6.73
N TYR A 15 -4.11 1.04 -7.25
CA TYR A 15 -4.29 -0.24 -6.57
C TYR A 15 -2.95 -0.99 -6.54
N TYR A 16 -2.52 -1.37 -5.35
CA TYR A 16 -1.20 -1.98 -5.19
C TYR A 16 -1.27 -3.47 -4.88
N GLY A 17 -2.27 -3.90 -4.13
CA GLY A 17 -2.43 -5.30 -3.80
C GLY A 17 -3.51 -5.52 -2.76
N SER A 18 -3.81 -6.78 -2.50
CA SER A 18 -4.80 -7.12 -1.47
C SER A 18 -4.42 -8.43 -0.81
N SER A 19 -4.93 -8.62 0.39
CA SER A 19 -4.69 -9.85 1.16
C SER A 19 -5.77 -9.97 2.22
N THR A 20 -5.94 -11.21 2.71
CA THR A 20 -6.77 -11.45 3.88
C THR A 20 -5.97 -11.31 5.18
N TYR A 21 -4.69 -11.04 5.09
CA TYR A 21 -3.78 -10.89 6.24
C TYR A 21 -3.18 -9.50 6.24
N ILE A 22 -3.39 -8.78 7.34
CA ILE A 22 -2.85 -7.41 7.46
C ILE A 22 -1.31 -7.41 7.45
N ASP A 23 -0.69 -8.47 7.95
CA ASP A 23 0.76 -8.60 7.99
C ASP A 23 1.35 -8.57 6.58
N TYR A 24 0.70 -9.23 5.64
CA TYR A 24 1.16 -9.23 4.26
C TYR A 24 1.07 -7.82 3.65
N THR A 25 0.02 -7.10 4.00
CA THR A 25 -0.14 -5.73 3.55
C THR A 25 1.01 -4.86 4.06
N SER A 26 1.38 -5.05 5.33
CA SER A 26 2.50 -4.33 5.92
C SER A 26 3.82 -4.65 5.20
N GLU A 27 4.01 -5.90 4.82
CA GLU A 27 5.20 -6.29 4.07
C GLU A 27 5.28 -5.60 2.71
N LEU A 28 4.15 -5.46 2.04
CA LEU A 28 4.12 -4.75 0.76
C LEU A 28 4.53 -3.29 0.93
N ILE A 29 4.07 -2.65 1.99
CA ILE A 29 4.44 -1.27 2.29
C ILE A 29 5.94 -1.18 2.57
N ASP A 30 6.46 -2.08 3.38
CA ASP A 30 7.89 -2.10 3.71
C ASP A 30 8.75 -2.28 2.47
N ASP A 31 8.35 -3.19 1.59
CA ASP A 31 9.09 -3.43 0.36
C ASP A 31 9.13 -2.19 -0.52
N TYR A 32 7.99 -1.51 -0.65
CA TYR A 32 7.93 -0.30 -1.45
C TYR A 32 8.82 0.79 -0.87
N VAL A 33 8.73 1.01 0.44
CA VAL A 33 9.52 2.04 1.12
C VAL A 33 11.01 1.74 0.98
N ARG A 34 11.40 0.48 1.12
CA ARG A 34 12.80 0.09 1.01
C ARG A 34 13.34 0.33 -0.39
N THR A 35 12.54 0.07 -1.41
CA THR A 35 12.96 0.21 -2.79
C THR A 35 12.90 1.64 -3.28
N ASN A 36 11.91 2.42 -2.85
CA ASN A 36 11.63 3.74 -3.41
C ASN A 36 11.77 4.89 -2.42
N GLY A 37 12.07 4.60 -1.16
CA GLY A 37 12.10 5.62 -0.12
C GLY A 37 13.12 6.72 -0.34
N ASP A 38 14.18 6.42 -1.05
CA ASP A 38 15.26 7.37 -1.31
C ASP A 38 15.08 8.18 -2.59
N SER A 39 13.97 7.95 -3.31
CA SER A 39 13.75 8.60 -4.59
C SER A 39 13.40 10.08 -4.46
N GLY A 40 13.04 10.53 -3.25
CA GLY A 40 12.65 11.91 -3.03
C GLY A 40 11.20 12.20 -3.38
N ASP A 41 10.48 11.23 -3.90
CA ASP A 41 9.08 11.39 -4.23
C ASP A 41 8.21 11.28 -2.98
N ASN A 42 7.15 12.08 -2.94
CA ASN A 42 6.17 12.00 -1.87
C ASN A 42 5.13 10.95 -2.22
N PHE A 43 4.89 10.04 -1.30
CA PHE A 43 3.86 9.02 -1.47
C PHE A 43 3.25 8.68 -0.12
N SER A 44 2.08 8.09 -0.17
CA SER A 44 1.42 7.58 1.03
C SER A 44 0.63 6.33 0.66
N PHE A 45 0.07 5.68 1.66
CA PHE A 45 -0.69 4.46 1.46
C PHE A 45 -2.05 4.58 2.11
N LYS A 46 -3.01 3.92 1.53
CA LYS A 46 -4.35 3.80 2.08
C LYS A 46 -4.72 2.33 2.13
N ILE A 47 -5.24 1.89 3.26
CA ILE A 47 -5.72 0.52 3.42
C ILE A 47 -7.23 0.57 3.53
N GLU A 48 -7.90 -0.12 2.64
CA GLU A 48 -9.34 -0.25 2.66
C GLU A 48 -9.70 -1.63 3.16
N VAL A 49 -10.56 -1.70 4.16
CA VAL A 49 -10.96 -2.97 4.77
C VAL A 49 -12.36 -3.31 4.32
N SER A 50 -12.54 -4.51 3.82
CA SER A 50 -13.83 -5.02 3.38
C SER A 50 -14.14 -6.30 4.13
N VAL A 51 -15.42 -6.53 4.42
CA VAL A 51 -15.86 -7.75 5.09
C VAL A 51 -15.77 -8.95 4.15
N ARG A 52 -15.68 -8.71 2.87
CA ARG A 52 -15.66 -9.76 1.86
C ARG A 52 -14.51 -9.58 0.92
#